data_80b9e8502b79f5bdeef5800f78a7bf82
#
_entry.id   80b9e8502b79f5bdeef5800f78a7bf82
#
_cell.length_a   1.000
_cell.length_b   1.000
_cell.length_c   1.000
_cell.angle_alpha   90.00
_cell.angle_beta   90.00
_cell.angle_gamma   90.00
#
_symmetry.space_group_name_H-M   'P 1'
#
loop_
_entity.id
_entity.type
_entity.pdbx_description
1 polymer ?
#
loop_
_entity_poly.entity_id
_entity_poly.type
_entity_poly.pdbx_seq_one_letter_code
_entity_poly.pdbx_strand_id
1 'polypeptide(L)'
;MKSFYPVLYLCFLFGLLPFLGSCSEENESSGTIEMNQLPGTAQSFLSNYFPGQTPEKIERTNTDQENARLLYRVVFPNEVKVEFSENGGWKRLMIPDQKLPGSLDSLWGKIIEYVQQLFPDDPFIGIENACYGDCVLLSSGKKIAFYYDGTCVGYEMDIKDESGVPQPVRDFVATYFPDGVF
;
A
#
# COMPACT_ATOMS: atom_id res chain seq x y z
N MET A 1 -50.55 68.12 -33.07
CA MET A 1 -50.08 67.15 -34.06
C MET A 1 -48.77 66.55 -33.51
N LYS A 2 -48.80 65.38 -32.93
CA LYS A 2 -47.67 64.78 -32.25
C LYS A 2 -47.43 63.46 -32.93
N SER A 3 -46.26 63.31 -33.56
CA SER A 3 -45.81 62.13 -34.22
C SER A 3 -45.25 61.18 -33.15
N PHE A 4 -45.77 59.95 -33.10
CA PHE A 4 -45.24 58.83 -32.27
C PHE A 4 -44.37 57.95 -33.12
N TYR A 5 -43.09 57.88 -32.78
CA TYR A 5 -42.20 56.86 -33.31
C TYR A 5 -42.16 55.67 -32.33
N PRO A 6 -42.44 54.45 -32.76
CA PRO A 6 -42.18 53.32 -31.97
C PRO A 6 -40.70 52.90 -32.09
N VAL A 7 -39.99 53.03 -31.00
CA VAL A 7 -38.61 52.49 -30.86
C VAL A 7 -38.68 51.02 -30.82
N LEU A 8 -38.14 50.41 -31.86
CA LEU A 8 -38.00 48.95 -31.97
C LEU A 8 -36.84 48.51 -31.06
N TYR A 9 -37.15 47.97 -29.87
CA TYR A 9 -36.17 47.35 -29.01
C TYR A 9 -35.83 45.97 -29.58
N LEU A 10 -34.69 45.88 -30.29
CA LEU A 10 -34.08 44.64 -30.69
C LEU A 10 -33.41 44.02 -29.47
N CYS A 11 -34.13 43.16 -28.74
CA CYS A 11 -33.56 42.37 -27.68
C CYS A 11 -32.56 41.37 -28.26
N PHE A 12 -31.28 41.71 -28.17
CA PHE A 12 -30.18 40.78 -28.36
C PHE A 12 -30.20 39.79 -27.20
N LEU A 13 -30.85 38.67 -27.41
CA LEU A 13 -30.73 37.47 -26.56
C LEU A 13 -29.34 36.86 -26.77
N PHE A 14 -28.36 37.45 -26.10
CA PHE A 14 -27.12 36.77 -25.86
C PHE A 14 -27.41 35.62 -24.90
N GLY A 15 -27.54 34.42 -25.46
CA GLY A 15 -27.64 33.21 -24.71
C GLY A 15 -26.43 33.07 -23.79
N LEU A 16 -26.62 33.32 -22.49
CA LEU A 16 -25.74 32.87 -21.43
C LEU A 16 -25.87 31.36 -21.39
N LEU A 17 -25.01 30.64 -22.12
CA LEU A 17 -24.75 29.25 -21.87
C LEU A 17 -24.09 29.21 -20.50
N PRO A 18 -24.69 28.58 -19.50
CA PRO A 18 -23.95 28.21 -18.30
C PRO A 18 -22.92 27.17 -18.75
N PHE A 19 -21.65 27.56 -18.77
CA PHE A 19 -20.56 26.65 -18.67
C PHE A 19 -20.73 25.93 -17.30
N LEU A 20 -21.53 24.89 -17.30
CA LEU A 20 -21.42 23.85 -16.32
C LEU A 20 -20.09 23.19 -16.61
N GLY A 21 -19.03 23.80 -16.11
CA GLY A 21 -17.79 23.12 -15.85
C GLY A 21 -18.15 22.01 -14.86
N SER A 22 -18.54 20.86 -15.37
CA SER A 22 -18.49 19.62 -14.65
C SER A 22 -17.02 19.41 -14.32
N CYS A 23 -16.56 19.92 -13.16
CA CYS A 23 -15.53 19.23 -12.42
C CYS A 23 -16.17 17.89 -12.08
N SER A 24 -16.05 16.92 -12.96
CA SER A 24 -16.02 15.55 -12.54
C SER A 24 -14.79 15.48 -11.62
N GLU A 25 -15.00 15.53 -10.31
CA GLU A 25 -14.17 14.79 -9.39
C GLU A 25 -14.20 13.38 -9.98
N GLU A 26 -13.15 13.04 -10.74
CA GLU A 26 -12.85 11.66 -11.05
C GLU A 26 -12.65 10.99 -9.68
N ASN A 27 -13.72 10.45 -9.13
CA ASN A 27 -13.64 9.38 -8.18
C ASN A 27 -12.83 8.32 -8.91
N GLU A 28 -11.51 8.33 -8.67
CA GLU A 28 -10.59 7.34 -9.21
C GLU A 28 -11.04 5.99 -8.69
N SER A 29 -11.96 5.37 -9.43
CA SER A 29 -12.57 4.11 -9.06
C SER A 29 -11.52 3.03 -9.03
N SER A 30 -11.54 2.18 -8.00
CA SER A 30 -10.79 0.93 -7.99
C SER A 30 -11.12 0.15 -9.28
N GLY A 31 -10.11 -0.29 -10.01
CA GLY A 31 -10.31 -0.98 -11.28
C GLY A 31 -9.05 -1.66 -11.78
N THR A 32 -9.23 -2.57 -12.73
CA THR A 32 -8.11 -3.18 -13.45
C THR A 32 -7.49 -2.16 -14.40
N ILE A 33 -6.18 -2.08 -14.40
CA ILE A 33 -5.39 -1.18 -15.26
C ILE A 33 -4.32 -1.97 -16.03
N GLU A 34 -3.74 -1.32 -17.03
CA GLU A 34 -2.64 -1.88 -17.81
C GLU A 34 -1.27 -1.55 -17.18
N MET A 35 -0.24 -2.34 -17.51
CA MET A 35 1.14 -2.16 -17.02
C MET A 35 1.67 -0.73 -17.27
N ASN A 36 1.37 -0.14 -18.41
CA ASN A 36 1.82 1.20 -18.80
C ASN A 36 1.12 2.33 -18.02
N GLN A 37 0.06 2.02 -17.28
CA GLN A 37 -0.64 2.95 -16.40
C GLN A 37 -0.09 2.97 -14.97
N LEU A 38 0.80 2.01 -14.65
CA LEU A 38 1.55 2.07 -13.39
C LEU A 38 2.56 3.22 -13.41
N PRO A 39 2.86 3.83 -12.27
CA PRO A 39 3.99 4.76 -12.15
C PRO A 39 5.31 4.13 -12.62
N GLY A 40 6.18 4.92 -13.26
CA GLY A 40 7.45 4.41 -13.81
C GLY A 40 8.35 3.73 -12.79
N THR A 41 8.30 4.17 -11.52
CA THR A 41 9.04 3.52 -10.41
C THR A 41 8.53 2.09 -10.17
N ALA A 42 7.22 1.87 -10.19
CA ALA A 42 6.64 0.54 -10.05
C ALA A 42 6.98 -0.36 -11.26
N GLN A 43 6.89 0.17 -12.49
CA GLN A 43 7.30 -0.55 -13.69
C GLN A 43 8.78 -0.97 -13.61
N SER A 44 9.66 -0.08 -13.15
CA SER A 44 11.09 -0.37 -12.97
C SER A 44 11.33 -1.44 -11.92
N PHE A 45 10.60 -1.40 -10.80
CA PHE A 45 10.66 -2.44 -9.77
C PHE A 45 10.27 -3.80 -10.35
N LEU A 46 9.14 -3.87 -11.05
CA LEU A 46 8.66 -5.12 -11.64
C LEU A 46 9.63 -5.68 -12.68
N SER A 47 10.18 -4.84 -13.55
CA SER A 47 11.16 -5.28 -14.56
C SER A 47 12.47 -5.78 -13.96
N ASN A 48 12.91 -5.20 -12.86
CA ASN A 48 14.15 -5.59 -12.19
C ASN A 48 14.01 -6.88 -11.38
N TYR A 49 12.89 -7.03 -10.66
CA TYR A 49 12.71 -8.11 -9.68
C TYR A 49 11.79 -9.24 -10.15
N PHE A 50 11.03 -9.02 -11.22
CA PHE A 50 10.15 -10.02 -11.84
C PHE A 50 10.40 -10.14 -13.35
N PRO A 51 11.67 -10.30 -13.78
CA PRO A 51 12.00 -10.30 -15.21
C PRO A 51 11.31 -11.47 -15.92
N GLY A 52 10.65 -11.16 -17.04
CA GLY A 52 9.97 -12.16 -17.87
C GLY A 52 8.67 -12.72 -17.27
N GLN A 53 8.25 -12.27 -16.10
CA GLN A 53 6.96 -12.63 -15.54
C GLN A 53 5.88 -11.67 -16.02
N THR A 54 4.74 -12.22 -16.41
CA THR A 54 3.56 -11.45 -16.81
C THR A 54 2.57 -11.44 -15.65
N PRO A 55 2.17 -10.28 -15.13
CA PRO A 55 1.10 -10.20 -14.16
C PRO A 55 -0.21 -10.78 -14.69
N GLU A 56 -0.93 -11.48 -13.84
CA GLU A 56 -2.29 -11.93 -14.11
C GLU A 56 -3.29 -10.77 -13.99
N LYS A 57 -3.04 -9.87 -13.03
CA LYS A 57 -3.90 -8.73 -12.76
C LYS A 57 -3.12 -7.54 -12.24
N ILE A 58 -3.50 -6.35 -12.68
CA ILE A 58 -3.02 -5.09 -12.11
C ILE A 58 -4.25 -4.27 -11.74
N GLU A 59 -4.31 -3.85 -10.49
CA GLU A 59 -5.44 -3.13 -9.93
C GLU A 59 -5.00 -1.78 -9.34
N ARG A 60 -5.85 -0.78 -9.55
CA ARG A 60 -5.85 0.41 -8.72
C ARG A 60 -6.80 0.17 -7.55
N THR A 61 -6.34 0.38 -6.32
CA THR A 61 -7.12 0.15 -5.10
C THR A 61 -7.27 1.45 -4.33
N ASN A 62 -8.48 1.73 -3.85
CA ASN A 62 -8.76 2.88 -3.00
C ASN A 62 -8.80 2.45 -1.52
N THR A 63 -7.82 1.71 -1.05
CA THR A 63 -7.82 1.29 0.35
C THR A 63 -7.23 2.36 1.25
N ASP A 64 -8.12 3.19 1.80
CA ASP A 64 -7.88 4.01 2.98
C ASP A 64 -7.87 3.10 4.23
N GLN A 65 -6.87 2.28 4.40
CA GLN A 65 -6.60 1.70 5.71
C GLN A 65 -5.35 2.36 6.27
N GLU A 66 -5.59 3.23 7.26
CA GLU A 66 -4.61 3.83 8.17
C GLU A 66 -3.31 4.33 7.51
N ASN A 67 -3.36 5.53 6.91
CA ASN A 67 -2.20 6.31 6.44
C ASN A 67 -1.33 5.72 5.32
N ALA A 68 -1.63 4.55 4.79
CA ALA A 68 -0.96 4.00 3.63
C ALA A 68 -1.88 4.14 2.41
N ARG A 69 -1.69 5.16 1.61
CA ARG A 69 -2.26 5.23 0.26
C ARG A 69 -1.65 4.13 -0.60
N LEU A 70 -2.12 2.91 -0.41
CA LEU A 70 -1.85 1.80 -1.30
C LEU A 70 -2.71 1.99 -2.51
N LEU A 71 -2.11 2.31 -3.65
CA LEU A 71 -2.90 2.62 -4.83
C LEU A 71 -2.82 1.56 -5.91
N TYR A 72 -1.78 0.75 -5.94
CA TYR A 72 -1.62 -0.24 -6.98
C TYR A 72 -1.29 -1.59 -6.39
N ARG A 73 -1.95 -2.63 -6.91
CA ARG A 73 -1.66 -4.03 -6.61
C ARG A 73 -1.42 -4.79 -7.90
N VAL A 74 -0.30 -5.47 -7.96
CA VAL A 74 0.07 -6.36 -9.05
C VAL A 74 0.03 -7.79 -8.54
N VAL A 75 -0.70 -8.66 -9.22
CA VAL A 75 -0.86 -10.08 -8.88
C VAL A 75 -0.27 -10.93 -9.99
N PHE A 76 0.56 -11.90 -9.61
CA PHE A 76 1.15 -12.88 -10.52
C PHE A 76 0.44 -14.23 -10.43
N PRO A 77 0.57 -15.12 -11.43
CA PRO A 77 -0.12 -16.42 -11.46
C PRO A 77 0.16 -17.36 -10.29
N ASN A 78 1.29 -17.18 -9.58
CA ASN A 78 1.66 -17.92 -8.38
C ASN A 78 1.14 -17.27 -7.08
N GLU A 79 0.14 -16.39 -7.19
CA GLU A 79 -0.47 -15.62 -6.10
C GLU A 79 0.48 -14.63 -5.38
N VAL A 80 1.69 -14.46 -5.88
CA VAL A 80 2.58 -13.39 -5.42
C VAL A 80 1.92 -12.04 -5.72
N LYS A 81 1.89 -11.16 -4.71
CA LYS A 81 1.28 -9.83 -4.82
C LYS A 81 2.30 -8.77 -4.47
N VAL A 82 2.40 -7.75 -5.30
CA VAL A 82 3.22 -6.57 -5.03
C VAL A 82 2.31 -5.36 -4.93
N GLU A 83 2.44 -4.62 -3.84
CA GLU A 83 1.67 -3.41 -3.60
C GLU A 83 2.58 -2.17 -3.65
N PHE A 84 2.07 -1.13 -4.29
CA PHE A 84 2.77 0.12 -4.51
C PHE A 84 1.96 1.31 -4.00
N SER A 85 2.67 2.35 -3.58
CA SER A 85 2.10 3.65 -3.27
C SER A 85 1.72 4.42 -4.54
N GLU A 86 1.07 5.57 -4.36
CA GLU A 86 0.68 6.49 -5.44
C GLU A 86 1.82 6.86 -6.40
N ASN A 87 3.00 7.09 -5.85
CA ASN A 87 4.19 7.44 -6.64
C ASN A 87 4.98 6.23 -7.16
N GLY A 88 4.45 5.01 -6.98
CA GLY A 88 5.05 3.76 -7.45
C GLY A 88 6.15 3.20 -6.54
N GLY A 89 6.38 3.77 -5.37
CA GLY A 89 7.25 3.15 -4.37
C GLY A 89 6.63 1.83 -3.86
N TRP A 90 7.41 0.73 -3.85
CA TRP A 90 6.91 -0.53 -3.32
C TRP A 90 6.63 -0.44 -1.82
N LYS A 91 5.58 -1.11 -1.37
CA LYS A 91 5.12 -1.10 0.02
C LYS A 91 5.06 -2.48 0.63
N ARG A 92 4.56 -3.44 -0.12
CA ARG A 92 4.38 -4.81 0.39
C ARG A 92 4.56 -5.82 -0.72
N LEU A 93 5.20 -6.92 -0.39
CA LEU A 93 5.33 -8.10 -1.21
C LEU A 93 4.79 -9.29 -0.43
N MET A 94 3.74 -9.93 -0.92
CA MET A 94 3.15 -11.14 -0.34
C MET A 94 3.57 -12.36 -1.16
N ILE A 95 4.05 -13.41 -0.50
CA ILE A 95 4.62 -14.61 -1.11
C ILE A 95 4.02 -15.85 -0.44
N PRO A 96 2.84 -16.29 -0.85
CA PRO A 96 2.11 -17.36 -0.18
C PRO A 96 2.83 -18.70 -0.18
N ASP A 97 3.60 -19.00 -1.22
CA ASP A 97 4.36 -20.25 -1.38
C ASP A 97 5.75 -20.22 -0.70
N GLN A 98 6.07 -19.13 -0.01
CA GLN A 98 7.32 -18.90 0.73
C GLN A 98 8.59 -18.96 -0.16
N LYS A 99 8.43 -18.92 -1.48
CA LYS A 99 9.52 -18.93 -2.43
C LYS A 99 9.78 -17.53 -2.98
N LEU A 100 10.85 -16.91 -2.51
CA LEU A 100 11.31 -15.67 -3.10
C LEU A 100 11.61 -15.87 -4.59
N PRO A 101 11.14 -14.98 -5.46
CA PRO A 101 11.71 -14.89 -6.80
C PRO A 101 13.23 -14.76 -6.72
N GLY A 102 13.98 -15.52 -7.55
CA GLY A 102 15.44 -15.60 -7.45
C GLY A 102 16.17 -14.25 -7.51
N SER A 103 15.58 -13.25 -8.18
CA SER A 103 16.07 -11.87 -8.23
C SER A 103 15.97 -11.13 -6.88
N LEU A 104 15.11 -11.58 -5.98
CA LEU A 104 14.89 -11.00 -4.64
C LEU A 104 15.68 -11.75 -3.55
N ASP A 105 16.14 -12.96 -3.83
CA ASP A 105 16.89 -13.78 -2.88
C ASP A 105 18.20 -13.10 -2.44
N SER A 106 18.89 -12.43 -3.34
CA SER A 106 20.09 -11.66 -3.02
C SER A 106 19.83 -10.48 -2.10
N LEU A 107 18.60 -9.96 -2.07
CA LEU A 107 18.21 -8.80 -1.27
C LEU A 107 17.73 -9.23 0.11
N TRP A 108 16.84 -10.22 0.18
CA TRP A 108 16.14 -10.59 1.42
C TRP A 108 16.38 -12.03 1.89
N GLY A 109 17.03 -12.88 1.08
CA GLY A 109 17.19 -14.30 1.40
C GLY A 109 17.82 -14.54 2.76
N LYS A 110 18.90 -13.82 3.09
CA LYS A 110 19.59 -13.96 4.39
C LYS A 110 18.72 -13.51 5.58
N ILE A 111 17.93 -12.45 5.37
CA ILE A 111 17.01 -11.93 6.42
C ILE A 111 15.91 -12.97 6.67
N ILE A 112 15.34 -13.52 5.61
CA ILE A 112 14.29 -14.54 5.71
C ILE A 112 14.84 -15.82 6.34
N GLU A 113 16.03 -16.28 5.93
CA GLU A 113 16.70 -17.42 6.54
C GLU A 113 16.90 -17.24 8.04
N TYR A 114 17.38 -16.08 8.46
CA TYR A 114 17.54 -15.73 9.88
C TYR A 114 16.19 -15.76 10.62
N VAL A 115 15.14 -15.19 10.04
CA VAL A 115 13.79 -15.18 10.65
C VAL A 115 13.24 -16.60 10.78
N GLN A 116 13.43 -17.45 9.76
CA GLN A 116 12.98 -18.85 9.79
C GLN A 116 13.75 -19.70 10.82
N GLN A 117 15.00 -19.37 11.13
CA GLN A 117 15.74 -20.00 12.23
C GLN A 117 15.18 -19.58 13.60
N LEU A 118 14.73 -18.34 13.76
CA LEU A 118 14.11 -17.85 15.00
C LEU A 118 12.68 -18.36 15.20
N PHE A 119 11.93 -18.51 14.12
CA PHE A 119 10.52 -18.88 14.11
C PHE A 119 10.25 -20.03 13.13
N PRO A 120 10.79 -21.24 13.40
CA PRO A 120 10.70 -22.36 12.46
C PRO A 120 9.27 -22.85 12.19
N ASP A 121 8.37 -22.68 13.16
CA ASP A 121 6.97 -23.13 13.07
C ASP A 121 6.02 -22.00 12.59
N ASP A 122 6.56 -20.83 12.26
CA ASP A 122 5.77 -19.66 11.85
C ASP A 122 6.26 -19.18 10.48
N PRO A 123 5.69 -19.70 9.40
CA PRO A 123 6.20 -19.45 8.06
C PRO A 123 6.12 -17.98 7.67
N PHE A 124 7.13 -17.51 6.98
CA PHE A 124 7.12 -16.20 6.39
C PHE A 124 6.12 -16.14 5.23
N ILE A 125 5.38 -15.04 5.13
CA ILE A 125 4.36 -14.83 4.10
C ILE A 125 4.56 -13.58 3.27
N GLY A 126 5.52 -12.73 3.62
CA GLY A 126 5.78 -11.50 2.88
C GLY A 126 6.78 -10.57 3.52
N ILE A 127 7.00 -9.46 2.85
CA ILE A 127 7.88 -8.37 3.28
C ILE A 127 7.13 -7.06 3.10
N GLU A 128 7.29 -6.15 4.05
CA GLU A 128 6.70 -4.81 4.03
C GLU A 128 7.81 -3.76 4.16
N ASN A 129 7.75 -2.72 3.35
CA ASN A 129 8.63 -1.57 3.47
C ASN A 129 8.17 -0.68 4.63
N ALA A 130 8.97 -0.56 5.66
CA ALA A 130 8.72 0.26 6.83
C ALA A 130 9.57 1.54 6.83
N CYS A 131 9.32 2.44 7.79
CA CYS A 131 9.99 3.74 7.85
C CYS A 131 11.51 3.65 8.04
N TYR A 132 12.00 2.55 8.64
CA TYR A 132 13.42 2.39 9.01
C TYR A 132 14.12 1.25 8.27
N GLY A 133 13.41 0.54 7.42
CA GLY A 133 13.93 -0.62 6.73
C GLY A 133 12.81 -1.54 6.25
N ASP A 134 13.06 -2.83 6.29
CA ASP A 134 12.10 -3.85 5.84
C ASP A 134 11.56 -4.66 7.02
N CYS A 135 10.30 -5.04 6.97
CA CYS A 135 9.67 -5.95 7.92
C CYS A 135 9.33 -7.29 7.24
N VAL A 136 9.81 -8.39 7.79
CA VAL A 136 9.37 -9.73 7.42
C VAL A 136 8.05 -10.03 8.11
N LEU A 137 7.05 -10.47 7.34
CA LEU A 137 5.71 -10.80 7.81
C LEU A 137 5.59 -12.31 8.00
N LEU A 138 5.13 -12.75 9.17
CA LEU A 138 4.89 -14.16 9.48
C LEU A 138 3.39 -14.47 9.45
N SER A 139 3.06 -15.76 9.28
CA SER A 139 1.67 -16.22 9.17
C SER A 139 0.86 -15.98 10.44
N SER A 140 1.49 -15.90 11.60
CA SER A 140 0.87 -15.56 12.87
C SER A 140 0.49 -14.09 13.01
N GLY A 141 0.91 -13.22 12.07
CA GLY A 141 0.77 -11.77 12.16
C GLY A 141 1.98 -11.06 12.78
N LYS A 142 3.01 -11.79 13.22
CA LYS A 142 4.24 -11.15 13.69
C LYS A 142 4.94 -10.42 12.56
N LYS A 143 5.55 -9.28 12.89
CA LYS A 143 6.41 -8.49 12.01
C LYS A 143 7.79 -8.37 12.64
N ILE A 144 8.81 -8.81 11.92
CA ILE A 144 10.20 -8.72 12.34
C ILE A 144 10.86 -7.61 11.53
N ALA A 145 11.26 -6.53 12.22
CA ALA A 145 11.82 -5.34 11.59
C ALA A 145 13.34 -5.41 11.48
N PHE A 146 13.83 -4.97 10.34
CA PHE A 146 15.26 -4.88 10.03
C PHE A 146 15.59 -3.48 9.51
N TYR A 147 16.78 -2.98 9.86
CA TYR A 147 17.35 -1.83 9.16
C TYR A 147 17.78 -2.21 7.74
N TYR A 148 18.00 -1.23 6.87
CA TYR A 148 18.49 -1.46 5.51
C TYR A 148 19.86 -2.15 5.43
N ASP A 149 20.63 -2.17 6.50
CA ASP A 149 21.89 -2.91 6.63
C ASP A 149 21.71 -4.38 7.04
N GLY A 150 20.46 -4.81 7.23
CA GLY A 150 20.11 -6.16 7.67
C GLY A 150 20.19 -6.40 9.18
N THR A 151 20.47 -5.38 9.98
CA THR A 151 20.45 -5.50 11.45
C THR A 151 19.02 -5.61 11.94
N CYS A 152 18.71 -6.64 12.72
CA CYS A 152 17.40 -6.81 13.34
C CYS A 152 17.14 -5.71 14.37
N VAL A 153 16.03 -4.99 14.18
CA VAL A 153 15.58 -3.95 15.12
C VAL A 153 14.81 -4.56 16.28
N GLY A 154 13.99 -5.58 15.97
CA GLY A 154 13.07 -6.22 16.90
C GLY A 154 11.91 -6.88 16.18
N TYR A 155 10.92 -7.27 16.96
CA TYR A 155 9.69 -7.82 16.39
C TYR A 155 8.47 -7.16 17.02
N GLU A 156 7.43 -7.03 16.22
CA GLU A 156 6.10 -6.58 16.60
C GLU A 156 5.12 -7.74 16.42
N MET A 157 4.19 -7.88 17.34
CA MET A 157 3.10 -8.84 17.21
C MET A 157 1.80 -8.22 17.70
N ASP A 158 0.73 -8.52 17.01
CA ASP A 158 -0.60 -8.14 17.48
C ASP A 158 -0.94 -8.95 18.75
N ILE A 159 -1.07 -8.23 19.84
CA ILE A 159 -1.50 -8.83 21.12
C ILE A 159 -3.02 -8.68 21.18
N LYS A 160 -3.72 -9.81 21.10
CA LYS A 160 -5.19 -9.83 21.10
C LYS A 160 -5.81 -9.64 22.47
N ASP A 161 -5.03 -9.91 23.52
CA ASP A 161 -5.43 -9.77 24.92
C ASP A 161 -4.18 -9.65 25.81
N GLU A 162 -4.40 -9.24 27.07
CA GLU A 162 -3.33 -9.05 28.05
C GLU A 162 -2.52 -10.33 28.34
N SER A 163 -3.08 -11.53 28.10
CA SER A 163 -2.39 -12.79 28.38
C SER A 163 -1.19 -13.00 27.46
N GLY A 164 -1.21 -12.39 26.28
CA GLY A 164 -0.09 -12.39 25.33
C GLY A 164 1.07 -11.49 25.72
N VAL A 165 0.88 -10.57 26.69
CA VAL A 165 1.90 -9.63 27.14
C VAL A 165 2.78 -10.29 28.20
N PRO A 166 4.12 -10.34 28.04
CA PRO A 166 5.02 -10.85 29.09
C PRO A 166 4.82 -10.13 30.42
N GLN A 167 4.84 -10.88 31.53
CA GLN A 167 4.60 -10.34 32.86
C GLN A 167 5.45 -9.08 33.19
N PRO A 168 6.77 -9.04 32.91
CA PRO A 168 7.58 -7.84 33.19
C PRO A 168 7.09 -6.58 32.48
N VAL A 169 6.51 -6.73 31.29
CA VAL A 169 5.94 -5.62 30.52
C VAL A 169 4.62 -5.16 31.16
N ARG A 170 3.77 -6.08 31.57
CA ARG A 170 2.54 -5.77 32.31
C ARG A 170 2.83 -5.02 33.61
N ASP A 171 3.83 -5.50 34.37
CA ASP A 171 4.24 -4.88 35.64
C ASP A 171 4.79 -3.45 35.42
N PHE A 172 5.57 -3.27 34.33
CA PHE A 172 6.05 -1.96 33.93
C PHE A 172 4.91 -1.01 33.59
N VAL A 173 3.99 -1.44 32.73
CA VAL A 173 2.83 -0.59 32.34
C VAL A 173 1.96 -0.27 33.53
N ALA A 174 1.63 -1.25 34.39
CA ALA A 174 0.84 -1.02 35.58
C ALA A 174 1.51 -0.03 36.58
N THR A 175 2.84 -0.02 36.62
CA THR A 175 3.59 0.87 37.50
C THR A 175 3.64 2.30 37.01
N TYR A 176 3.90 2.49 35.70
CA TYR A 176 4.18 3.80 35.13
C TYR A 176 3.00 4.41 34.37
N PHE A 177 2.01 3.59 33.98
CA PHE A 177 0.82 3.98 33.23
C PHE A 177 -0.43 3.32 33.83
N PRO A 178 -0.79 3.63 35.09
CA PRO A 178 -1.87 2.94 35.81
C PRO A 178 -3.25 3.06 35.14
N ASP A 179 -3.45 4.10 34.35
CA ASP A 179 -4.68 4.31 33.56
C ASP A 179 -4.56 3.81 32.11
N GLY A 180 -3.42 3.19 31.75
CA GLY A 180 -3.17 2.63 30.44
C GLY A 180 -3.95 1.32 30.24
N VAL A 181 -4.55 1.16 29.06
CA VAL A 181 -5.21 -0.09 28.62
C VAL A 181 -4.32 -0.69 27.52
N PHE A 182 -4.11 -2.03 27.58
CA PHE A 182 -3.42 -2.76 26.50
C PHE A 182 -4.37 -2.95 25.31
#